data_2de7c9040d366c8743cb72f94700ddcf
#
_entry.id   2de7c9040d366c8743cb72f94700ddcf
#
_cell.length_a   1.000
_cell.length_b   1.000
_cell.length_c   1.000
_cell.angle_alpha   90.00
_cell.angle_beta   90.00
_cell.angle_gamma   90.00
#
_symmetry.space_group_name_H-M   'P 1'
#
loop_
_entity.id
_entity.type
_entity.pdbx_description
1 polymer ?
#
loop_
_entity_poly.entity_id
_entity_poly.type
_entity_poly.pdbx_seq_one_letter_code
_entity_poly.pdbx_strand_id
1 'polypeptide(L)'
;TTEIYTLSLHDALPIFTLEIKGKTLDSVEFANLISNKLTYGYSKITFVIGGSNGLDEAVLKRSDYSLSFSSFTFPHQLMRLILTEQIYRALTIINNKEYHK
;
A
#
# COMPACT_ATOMS: atom_id res chain seq x y z
N THR A 1 -2.77 16.39 -5.93
CA THR A 1 -3.57 15.98 -4.77
C THR A 1 -3.12 14.65 -4.23
N THR A 2 -3.41 14.43 -2.96
CA THR A 2 -3.09 13.20 -2.25
C THR A 2 -4.38 12.48 -1.91
N GLU A 3 -4.44 11.18 -2.17
CA GLU A 3 -5.58 10.36 -1.78
C GLU A 3 -5.15 9.39 -0.69
N ILE A 4 -6.05 9.17 0.26
CA ILE A 4 -5.81 8.29 1.40
C ILE A 4 -6.81 7.15 1.37
N TYR A 5 -6.30 5.93 1.41
CA TYR A 5 -7.12 4.71 1.44
C TYR A 5 -6.86 3.96 2.73
N THR A 6 -7.94 3.53 3.35
CA THR A 6 -7.86 2.82 4.62
C THR A 6 -8.42 1.42 4.45
N LEU A 7 -7.66 0.41 4.88
CA LEU A 7 -8.03 -0.98 4.72
C LEU A 7 -8.98 -1.47 5.80
N SER A 8 -9.04 -0.85 6.95
CA SER A 8 -9.81 -1.32 8.08
C SER A 8 -10.44 -0.15 8.82
N LEU A 9 -11.32 -0.43 9.79
CA LEU A 9 -12.17 0.56 10.44
C LEU A 9 -11.62 1.13 11.75
N HIS A 10 -10.51 0.65 12.25
CA HIS A 10 -9.96 1.11 13.52
C HIS A 10 -8.86 2.16 13.31
N ASP A 11 -8.58 2.94 14.32
CA ASP A 11 -7.66 4.07 14.26
C ASP A 11 -6.20 3.71 14.34
N ALA A 12 -5.90 2.44 14.23
CA ALA A 12 -4.51 2.01 14.31
C ALA A 12 -3.70 2.45 13.09
N LEU A 13 -2.43 2.56 13.27
CA LEU A 13 -1.44 2.75 12.20
C LEU A 13 -0.95 1.37 11.83
N PRO A 14 -0.26 1.11 10.76
CA PRO A 14 0.71 1.94 10.06
C PRO A 14 0.18 2.71 8.86
N ILE A 15 1.00 3.61 8.36
CA ILE A 15 0.78 4.37 7.15
C ILE A 15 1.79 3.93 6.09
N PHE A 16 1.30 3.48 4.95
CA PHE A 16 2.10 3.10 3.80
C PHE A 16 1.92 4.15 2.71
N THR A 17 2.99 4.79 2.32
CA THR A 17 2.95 5.76 1.22
C THR A 17 3.36 5.08 -0.08
N LEU A 18 2.66 5.42 -1.17
CA LEU A 18 3.03 4.98 -2.51
C LEU A 18 3.83 6.08 -3.17
N GLU A 19 5.05 5.75 -3.51
CA GLU A 19 6.00 6.72 -4.04
C GLU A 19 6.96 6.01 -5.01
N ILE A 20 7.29 6.66 -6.13
CA ILE A 20 8.18 6.08 -7.14
C ILE A 20 9.53 5.70 -6.54
N LYS A 21 10.03 6.51 -5.62
CA LYS A 21 11.33 6.26 -4.98
C LYS A 21 11.25 5.34 -3.77
N GLY A 22 10.08 4.78 -3.50
CA GLY A 22 9.91 3.84 -2.41
C GLY A 22 10.54 2.49 -2.73
N LYS A 23 10.45 1.57 -1.78
CA LYS A 23 10.97 0.22 -1.96
C LYS A 23 10.05 -0.58 -2.86
N THR A 24 10.63 -1.25 -3.84
CA THR A 24 9.89 -2.11 -4.76
C THR A 24 9.72 -3.50 -4.15
N LEU A 25 8.50 -4.00 -4.18
CA LEU A 25 8.17 -5.35 -3.71
C LEU A 25 7.43 -6.08 -4.81
N ASP A 26 7.56 -7.42 -4.82
CA ASP A 26 6.65 -8.22 -5.62
C ASP A 26 5.36 -8.49 -4.83
N SER A 27 4.39 -9.17 -5.47
CA SER A 27 3.08 -9.39 -4.86
C SER A 27 3.15 -10.27 -3.61
N VAL A 28 4.05 -11.25 -3.60
CA VAL A 28 4.21 -12.12 -2.43
C VAL A 28 4.86 -11.36 -1.28
N GLU A 29 5.88 -10.56 -1.56
CA GLU A 29 6.50 -9.72 -0.55
C GLU A 29 5.51 -8.71 0.04
N PHE A 30 4.67 -8.14 -0.80
CA PHE A 30 3.62 -7.23 -0.37
C PHE A 30 2.63 -7.95 0.56
N ALA A 31 2.21 -9.16 0.19
CA ALA A 31 1.34 -9.97 1.04
C ALA A 31 1.98 -10.26 2.40
N ASN A 32 3.27 -10.59 2.41
CA ASN A 32 3.98 -10.85 3.64
C ASN A 32 4.08 -9.61 4.52
N LEU A 33 4.26 -8.45 3.92
CA LEU A 33 4.30 -7.18 4.64
C LEU A 33 2.96 -6.90 5.32
N ILE A 34 1.84 -7.08 4.59
CA ILE A 34 0.51 -6.90 5.15
C ILE A 34 0.24 -7.92 6.25
N SER A 35 0.56 -9.19 6.02
CA SER A 35 0.38 -10.25 7.00
C SER A 35 1.14 -9.96 8.28
N ASN A 36 2.37 -9.47 8.16
CA ASN A 36 3.20 -9.11 9.29
C ASN A 36 2.53 -8.02 10.14
N LYS A 37 2.00 -6.99 9.49
CA LYS A 37 1.33 -5.91 10.21
C LYS A 37 0.07 -6.39 10.91
N LEU A 38 -0.72 -7.25 10.26
CA LEU A 38 -1.91 -7.82 10.87
C LEU A 38 -1.56 -8.72 12.05
N THR A 39 -0.49 -9.48 11.95
CA THR A 39 -0.01 -10.37 13.02
C THR A 39 0.39 -9.58 14.26
N TYR A 40 0.97 -8.40 14.09
CA TYR A 40 1.33 -7.54 15.22
C TYR A 40 0.15 -6.78 15.82
N GLY A 41 -1.06 -7.11 15.42
CA GLY A 41 -2.25 -6.56 16.03
C GLY A 41 -2.79 -5.28 15.42
N TYR A 42 -2.21 -4.82 14.33
CA TYR A 42 -2.77 -3.67 13.62
C TYR A 42 -4.00 -4.11 12.86
N SER A 43 -5.12 -3.46 13.13
CA SER A 43 -6.39 -3.76 12.46
C SER A 43 -6.69 -2.80 11.32
N LYS A 44 -5.81 -1.83 11.09
CA LYS A 44 -6.00 -0.79 10.09
C LYS A 44 -4.67 -0.46 9.43
N ILE A 45 -4.66 -0.44 8.12
CA ILE A 45 -3.52 0.02 7.34
C ILE A 45 -4.01 1.15 6.44
N THR A 46 -3.31 2.28 6.48
CA THR A 46 -3.65 3.44 5.67
C THR A 46 -2.67 3.54 4.51
N PHE A 47 -3.20 3.62 3.30
CA PHE A 47 -2.39 3.82 2.11
C PHE A 47 -2.59 5.25 1.62
N VAL A 48 -1.49 5.92 1.32
CA VAL A 48 -1.51 7.30 0.83
C VAL A 48 -0.90 7.33 -0.56
N ILE A 49 -1.68 7.79 -1.53
CA ILE A 49 -1.24 7.90 -2.92
C ILE A 49 -0.98 9.37 -3.21
N GLY A 50 0.23 9.69 -3.69
CA GLY A 50 0.58 11.05 -4.05
C GLY A 50 -0.08 11.51 -5.34
N GLY A 51 -0.28 12.80 -5.48
CA GLY A 51 -0.75 13.41 -6.72
C GLY A 51 0.40 13.60 -7.71
N SER A 52 0.15 14.41 -8.75
CA SER A 52 1.10 14.61 -9.85
C SER A 52 2.44 15.20 -9.38
N ASN A 53 2.46 15.91 -8.28
CA ASN A 53 3.68 16.50 -7.71
C ASN A 53 4.30 15.64 -6.62
N GLY A 54 3.82 14.40 -6.48
CA GLY A 54 4.30 13.51 -5.44
C GLY A 54 3.71 13.82 -4.08
N LEU A 55 4.33 13.28 -3.04
CA LEU A 55 3.88 13.46 -1.67
C LEU A 55 4.65 14.57 -0.99
N ASP A 56 3.95 15.31 -0.14
CA ASP A 56 4.54 16.31 0.72
C ASP A 56 5.55 15.65 1.67
N GLU A 57 6.61 16.37 1.99
CA GLU A 57 7.66 15.87 2.87
C GLU A 57 7.12 15.50 4.25
N ALA A 58 6.16 16.26 4.76
CA ALA A 58 5.53 15.95 6.04
C ALA A 58 4.86 14.58 6.04
N VAL A 59 4.22 14.22 4.91
CA VAL A 59 3.58 12.92 4.75
C VAL A 59 4.64 11.82 4.68
N LEU A 60 5.72 12.04 3.93
CA LEU A 60 6.79 11.07 3.81
C LEU A 60 7.47 10.80 5.15
N LYS A 61 7.65 11.83 5.97
CA LYS A 61 8.23 11.68 7.30
C LYS A 61 7.33 10.90 8.24
N ARG A 62 6.03 11.02 8.05
CA ARG A 62 5.04 10.30 8.87
C ARG A 62 4.88 8.84 8.43
N SER A 63 5.30 8.51 7.22
CA SER A 63 5.14 7.18 6.65
C SER A 63 5.92 6.13 7.43
N ASP A 64 5.29 4.99 7.66
CA ASP A 64 5.95 3.83 8.25
C ASP A 64 6.64 2.98 7.20
N TYR A 65 6.23 3.10 5.93
CA TYR A 65 6.82 2.36 4.83
C TYR A 65 6.52 3.07 3.52
N SER A 66 7.54 3.32 2.74
CA SER A 66 7.39 3.90 1.40
C SER A 66 7.51 2.78 0.38
N LEU A 67 6.47 2.61 -0.41
CA LEU A 67 6.29 1.49 -1.31
C LEU A 67 6.23 2.00 -2.74
N SER A 68 6.94 1.34 -3.65
CA SER A 68 6.87 1.65 -5.07
C SER A 68 6.35 0.45 -5.83
N PHE A 69 5.32 0.65 -6.66
CA PHE A 69 4.84 -0.39 -7.56
C PHE A 69 5.62 -0.40 -8.88
N SER A 70 6.26 0.69 -9.22
CA SER A 70 7.01 0.80 -10.46
C SER A 70 7.76 2.12 -10.52
N SER A 71 8.81 2.16 -11.35
CA SER A 71 9.48 3.42 -11.69
C SER A 71 8.67 4.24 -12.69
N PHE A 72 7.67 3.62 -13.33
CA PHE A 72 6.77 4.35 -14.21
C PHE A 72 5.86 5.26 -13.41
N THR A 73 5.46 6.35 -14.04
CA THR A 73 4.43 7.23 -13.50
C THR A 73 3.07 6.78 -14.04
N PHE A 74 2.11 6.58 -13.17
CA PHE A 74 0.76 6.19 -13.55
C PHE A 74 -0.23 7.30 -13.26
N PRO A 75 -1.32 7.42 -14.05
CA PRO A 75 -2.42 8.29 -13.68
C PRO A 75 -2.95 7.89 -12.31
N HIS A 76 -3.40 8.86 -11.53
CA HIS A 76 -3.85 8.64 -10.16
C HIS A 76 -4.95 7.58 -10.06
N GLN A 77 -5.92 7.63 -10.96
CA GLN A 77 -7.02 6.68 -10.99
C GLN A 77 -6.54 5.25 -11.26
N LEU A 78 -5.57 5.11 -12.16
CA LEU A 78 -5.00 3.80 -12.46
C LEU A 78 -4.20 3.27 -11.27
N MET A 79 -3.46 4.12 -10.60
CA MET A 79 -2.70 3.71 -9.41
C MET A 79 -3.64 3.21 -8.32
N ARG A 80 -4.78 3.87 -8.15
CA ARG A 80 -5.79 3.45 -7.20
C ARG A 80 -6.31 2.05 -7.51
N LEU A 81 -6.56 1.78 -8.79
CA LEU A 81 -7.02 0.46 -9.23
C LEU A 81 -5.95 -0.59 -8.99
N ILE A 82 -4.71 -0.30 -9.33
CA ILE A 82 -3.58 -1.22 -9.13
C ILE A 82 -3.43 -1.54 -7.64
N LEU A 83 -3.48 -0.53 -6.80
CA LEU A 83 -3.39 -0.75 -5.35
C LEU A 83 -4.51 -1.65 -4.84
N THR A 84 -5.74 -1.40 -5.26
CA THR A 84 -6.90 -2.19 -4.86
C THR A 84 -6.73 -3.64 -5.28
N GLU A 85 -6.28 -3.87 -6.50
CA GLU A 85 -6.04 -5.22 -7.00
C GLU A 85 -4.94 -5.93 -6.21
N GLN A 86 -3.86 -5.23 -5.90
CA GLN A 86 -2.77 -5.84 -5.14
C GLN A 86 -3.17 -6.13 -3.69
N ILE A 87 -4.00 -5.30 -3.09
CA ILE A 87 -4.55 -5.58 -1.75
C ILE A 87 -5.40 -6.85 -1.79
N TYR A 88 -6.29 -6.97 -2.78
CA TYR A 88 -7.10 -8.17 -2.94
C TYR A 88 -6.22 -9.40 -3.14
N ARG A 89 -5.23 -9.31 -4.02
CA ARG A 89 -4.27 -10.38 -4.28
C ARG A 89 -3.52 -10.77 -3.01
N ALA A 90 -3.07 -9.79 -2.24
CA ALA A 90 -2.37 -10.04 -0.98
C ALA A 90 -3.25 -10.81 0.01
N LEU A 91 -4.51 -10.43 0.14
CA LEU A 91 -5.44 -11.12 1.04
C LEU A 91 -5.70 -12.55 0.58
N THR A 92 -5.77 -12.80 -0.72
CA THR A 92 -5.91 -14.17 -1.23
C THR A 92 -4.66 -15.01 -0.93
N ILE A 93 -3.48 -14.43 -1.05
CA ILE A 93 -2.23 -15.14 -0.71
C ILE A 93 -2.21 -15.46 0.78
N ILE A 94 -2.55 -14.51 1.64
CA ILE A 94 -2.56 -14.70 3.09
C ILE A 94 -3.53 -15.82 3.49
N ASN A 95 -4.66 -15.90 2.80
CA ASN A 95 -5.71 -16.88 3.11
C ASN A 95 -5.61 -18.16 2.27
N ASN A 96 -4.53 -18.36 1.55
CA ASN A 96 -4.29 -19.54 0.72
C ASN A 96 -5.37 -19.78 -0.32
N LYS A 97 -5.86 -18.71 -0.93
CA LYS A 97 -6.84 -18.80 -2.01
C LYS A 97 -6.14 -18.83 -3.36
N GLU A 98 -6.77 -19.48 -4.33
CA GLU A 98 -6.23 -19.57 -5.69
C GLU A 98 -6.57 -18.31 -6.48
N TYR A 99 -5.70 -17.35 -6.50
CA TYR A 99 -5.84 -16.17 -7.33
C TYR A 99 -4.50 -15.76 -7.92
N HIS A 100 -3.49 -15.65 -7.07
CA HIS A 100 -2.14 -15.30 -7.50
C HIS A 100 -1.48 -16.50 -8.14
N LYS A 101 -0.87 -16.29 -9.31
CA LYS A 101 -0.20 -17.37 -10.04
C LYS A 101 1.24 -17.03 -10.32
#